data_dc4025146dd1fd290419bff502e3effd
#
_entry.id   dc4025146dd1fd290419bff502e3effd
#
_cell.length_a   1.000
_cell.length_b   1.000
_cell.length_c   1.000
_cell.angle_alpha   90.00
_cell.angle_beta   90.00
_cell.angle_gamma   90.00
#
_symmetry.space_group_name_H-M   'P 1'
#
loop_
_entity.id
_entity.type
_entity.pdbx_description
1 polymer ?
#
loop_
_entity_poly.entity_id
_entity_poly.type
_entity_poly.pdbx_seq_one_letter_code
_entity_poly.pdbx_strand_id
1 'polypeptide(L)'
;MGRNAQNMRGKQIGKTAGCSLDERVLSSCLYRLGSVFVCFILAQSVIAVYTDKDKSEREVILTSTILNAENVTLGPQAKGSQEVFGVAHIYASTNDTFVHVTDMSGRETIARATGGMKVKADRDESTPYAAMLAAQDVAQKCREVGITAVHIKMRGTGGTKTKTPGPGAQAALRALARSGLKIGRIEDVTPIPSDSTRKKGGRRGRRL
;
A
#
# COMPACT_ATOMS: atom_id res chain seq x y z
N MET A 1 -37.41 -1.35 -36.82
CA MET A 1 -37.46 0.11 -36.67
C MET A 1 -36.62 0.41 -35.45
N GLY A 2 -35.47 1.00 -35.43
CA GLY A 2 -34.77 2.02 -36.12
C GLY A 2 -33.69 2.48 -35.17
N ARG A 3 -32.44 2.25 -35.53
CA ARG A 3 -31.31 3.18 -35.64
C ARG A 3 -31.06 4.19 -34.49
N ASN A 4 -29.86 4.14 -33.86
CA ASN A 4 -28.84 5.15 -34.10
C ASN A 4 -27.48 4.77 -33.51
N ALA A 5 -26.54 4.56 -34.40
CA ALA A 5 -25.09 4.66 -34.19
C ALA A 5 -24.65 6.12 -34.27
N GLN A 6 -23.42 6.38 -33.85
CA GLN A 6 -22.58 7.59 -33.92
C GLN A 6 -22.40 8.28 -32.56
N ASN A 7 -21.17 8.38 -32.03
CA ASN A 7 -20.15 9.24 -32.55
C ASN A 7 -18.78 8.94 -31.89
N MET A 8 -17.85 8.41 -32.65
CA MET A 8 -16.42 8.46 -32.32
C MET A 8 -15.88 9.84 -32.73
N ARG A 9 -15.28 10.58 -31.81
CA ARG A 9 -14.37 11.66 -32.15
C ARG A 9 -13.04 11.46 -31.45
N GLY A 10 -12.08 10.94 -32.22
CA GLY A 10 -10.67 10.95 -31.91
C GLY A 10 -10.15 12.39 -31.88
N LYS A 11 -9.49 12.75 -30.80
CA LYS A 11 -8.76 14.00 -30.68
C LYS A 11 -7.31 13.75 -31.10
N GLN A 12 -6.96 14.25 -32.27
CA GLN A 12 -5.58 14.28 -32.77
C GLN A 12 -4.77 15.29 -31.95
N ILE A 13 -3.66 14.85 -31.42
CA ILE A 13 -2.68 15.70 -30.73
C ILE A 13 -1.77 16.28 -31.79
N GLY A 14 -1.71 17.61 -31.84
CA GLY A 14 -0.95 18.41 -32.80
C GLY A 14 0.57 18.18 -32.69
N LYS A 15 1.19 18.04 -33.84
CA LYS A 15 2.62 18.04 -34.05
C LYS A 15 3.19 19.45 -33.79
N THR A 16 4.14 19.55 -32.89
CA THR A 16 4.94 20.75 -32.69
C THR A 16 5.92 20.92 -33.86
N ALA A 17 5.89 22.10 -34.45
CA ALA A 17 6.73 22.52 -35.55
C ALA A 17 8.21 22.60 -35.14
N GLY A 18 9.07 21.92 -35.89
CA GLY A 18 10.51 22.04 -35.79
C GLY A 18 10.94 23.40 -36.40
N CYS A 19 11.67 24.17 -35.62
CA CYS A 19 12.35 25.37 -36.09
C CYS A 19 13.67 24.96 -36.74
N SER A 20 13.74 25.00 -38.08
CA SER A 20 14.97 24.83 -38.84
C SER A 20 15.72 26.17 -38.84
N LEU A 21 16.84 26.22 -38.16
CA LEU A 21 17.79 27.31 -38.22
C LEU A 21 18.62 27.17 -39.52
N ASP A 22 18.49 28.15 -40.41
CA ASP A 22 19.22 28.26 -41.68
C ASP A 22 20.73 28.36 -41.45
N GLU A 23 21.49 27.42 -42.01
CA GLU A 23 22.96 27.38 -42.00
C GLU A 23 23.65 28.47 -42.80
N ARG A 24 22.92 29.39 -43.41
CA ARG A 24 23.49 30.42 -44.32
C ARG A 24 23.92 31.71 -43.65
N VAL A 25 23.66 31.89 -42.35
CA VAL A 25 24.05 33.14 -41.66
C VAL A 25 25.38 33.04 -40.94
N LEU A 26 25.95 31.83 -40.79
CA LEU A 26 27.19 31.62 -40.06
C LEU A 26 28.49 31.74 -40.85
N SER A 27 28.43 31.95 -42.19
CA SER A 27 29.66 32.00 -43.03
C SER A 27 30.24 33.39 -43.26
N SER A 28 29.60 34.46 -42.83
CA SER A 28 30.09 35.82 -43.12
C SER A 28 30.74 36.60 -41.97
N CYS A 29 30.83 36.00 -40.74
CA CYS A 29 31.47 36.67 -39.61
C CYS A 29 32.85 36.10 -39.21
N LEU A 30 33.41 35.16 -39.96
CA LEU A 30 34.57 34.33 -39.54
C LEU A 30 35.96 34.87 -39.94
N TYR A 31 36.07 36.12 -40.47
CA TYR A 31 37.38 36.58 -41.00
C TYR A 31 38.03 37.78 -40.29
N ARG A 32 37.61 38.18 -39.11
CA ARG A 32 38.22 39.38 -38.49
C ARG A 32 38.61 39.33 -37.00
N LEU A 33 38.67 38.17 -36.35
CA LEU A 33 39.11 38.09 -34.95
C LEU A 33 39.91 36.78 -34.66
N GLY A 34 40.99 36.60 -35.39
CA GLY A 34 41.88 35.46 -35.19
C GLY A 34 42.91 35.68 -34.13
N SER A 35 42.62 35.68 -32.89
CA SER A 35 43.56 35.39 -31.77
C SER A 35 42.85 35.26 -30.41
N VAL A 36 41.72 35.90 -30.22
CA VAL A 36 40.96 35.87 -28.97
C VAL A 36 39.99 34.68 -28.91
N PHE A 37 39.58 34.21 -30.11
CA PHE A 37 38.62 33.13 -30.25
C PHE A 37 39.19 31.72 -29.89
N VAL A 38 40.48 31.50 -30.13
CA VAL A 38 41.13 30.22 -29.81
C VAL A 38 41.26 30.06 -28.27
N CYS A 39 41.50 31.15 -27.55
CA CYS A 39 41.54 31.12 -26.07
C CYS A 39 40.15 30.93 -25.46
N PHE A 40 39.11 31.46 -26.12
CA PHE A 40 37.72 31.31 -25.64
C PHE A 40 37.15 29.89 -25.87
N ILE A 41 37.52 29.25 -26.98
CA ILE A 41 37.13 27.87 -27.31
C ILE A 41 37.85 26.90 -26.38
N LEU A 42 39.12 27.12 -26.06
CA LEU A 42 39.87 26.29 -25.08
C LEU A 42 39.36 26.50 -23.67
N ALA A 43 38.95 27.72 -23.31
CA ALA A 43 38.34 27.97 -22.01
C ALA A 43 36.94 27.32 -21.89
N GLN A 44 36.14 27.31 -22.94
CA GLN A 44 34.83 26.62 -22.94
C GLN A 44 34.95 25.11 -22.94
N SER A 45 35.97 24.53 -23.60
CA SER A 45 36.21 23.06 -23.52
C SER A 45 36.68 22.62 -22.13
N VAL A 46 37.50 23.44 -21.45
CA VAL A 46 37.90 23.16 -20.06
C VAL A 46 36.73 23.33 -19.08
N ILE A 47 35.89 24.35 -19.30
CA ILE A 47 34.68 24.52 -18.44
C ILE A 47 33.67 23.41 -18.74
N ALA A 48 33.50 22.96 -19.98
CA ALA A 48 32.62 21.84 -20.31
C ALA A 48 33.11 20.52 -19.69
N VAL A 49 34.41 20.25 -19.71
CA VAL A 49 34.98 19.06 -19.06
C VAL A 49 34.84 19.12 -17.53
N TYR A 50 34.95 20.32 -16.93
CA TYR A 50 34.74 20.50 -15.47
C TYR A 50 33.26 20.35 -15.07
N THR A 51 32.32 20.81 -15.91
CA THR A 51 30.88 20.70 -15.61
C THR A 51 30.35 19.27 -15.82
N ASP A 52 30.91 18.52 -16.79
CA ASP A 52 30.50 17.12 -17.01
C ASP A 52 30.98 16.19 -15.88
N LYS A 53 32.15 16.45 -15.31
CA LYS A 53 32.64 15.63 -14.18
C LYS A 53 31.80 15.84 -12.93
N ASP A 54 31.42 17.09 -12.63
CA ASP A 54 30.52 17.42 -11.53
C ASP A 54 29.10 16.85 -11.72
N LYS A 55 28.64 16.77 -12.99
CA LYS A 55 27.33 16.25 -13.33
C LYS A 55 27.27 14.74 -13.14
N SER A 56 28.32 14.01 -13.58
CA SER A 56 28.41 12.55 -13.38
C SER A 56 28.49 12.17 -11.90
N GLU A 57 29.23 12.92 -11.09
CA GLU A 57 29.31 12.68 -9.63
C GLU A 57 27.96 12.97 -8.95
N ARG A 58 27.24 14.03 -9.34
CA ARG A 58 25.91 14.33 -8.81
C ARG A 58 24.88 13.29 -9.23
N GLU A 59 24.91 12.78 -10.45
CA GLU A 59 24.03 11.70 -10.89
C GLU A 59 24.32 10.40 -10.15
N VAL A 60 25.60 10.06 -9.92
CA VAL A 60 25.96 8.89 -9.12
C VAL A 60 25.51 9.04 -7.66
N ILE A 61 25.65 10.24 -7.07
CA ILE A 61 25.18 10.50 -5.71
C ILE A 61 23.63 10.45 -5.66
N LEU A 62 22.94 11.05 -6.63
CA LEU A 62 21.48 11.01 -6.71
C LEU A 62 20.96 9.59 -6.91
N THR A 63 21.57 8.81 -7.81
CA THR A 63 21.18 7.41 -8.01
C THR A 63 21.48 6.54 -6.80
N SER A 64 22.62 6.73 -6.13
CA SER A 64 22.91 6.02 -4.88
C SER A 64 21.97 6.41 -3.74
N THR A 65 21.56 7.67 -3.68
CA THR A 65 20.59 8.15 -2.67
C THR A 65 19.18 7.59 -2.97
N ILE A 66 18.78 7.52 -4.24
CA ILE A 66 17.50 6.94 -4.65
C ILE A 66 17.49 5.42 -4.41
N LEU A 67 18.58 4.72 -4.75
CA LEU A 67 18.71 3.28 -4.48
C LEU A 67 18.68 2.96 -2.98
N ASN A 68 19.24 3.84 -2.14
CA ASN A 68 19.15 3.69 -0.69
C ASN A 68 17.76 4.02 -0.14
N ALA A 69 16.98 4.88 -0.81
CA ALA A 69 15.60 5.17 -0.42
C ALA A 69 14.64 4.01 -0.69
N GLU A 70 14.90 3.16 -1.69
CA GLU A 70 14.10 1.97 -1.96
C GLU A 70 14.27 0.85 -0.92
N ASN A 71 15.34 0.90 -0.12
CA ASN A 71 15.62 -0.08 0.93
C ASN A 71 15.16 0.36 2.34
N VAL A 72 14.36 1.41 2.45
CA VAL A 72 13.73 1.76 3.74
C VAL A 72 12.62 0.77 4.00
N THR A 73 12.95 -0.32 4.67
CA THR A 73 11.96 -1.26 5.19
C THR A 73 11.21 -0.58 6.33
N LEU A 74 9.96 -0.13 6.02
CA LEU A 74 9.01 0.33 7.02
C LEU A 74 8.57 -0.86 7.85
N GLY A 75 8.92 -0.87 9.13
CA GLY A 75 8.47 -1.90 10.06
C GLY A 75 9.56 -2.42 10.98
N PRO A 76 9.21 -3.25 11.95
CA PRO A 76 10.15 -3.83 12.88
C PRO A 76 11.12 -4.76 12.15
N GLN A 77 12.41 -4.42 12.21
CA GLN A 77 13.45 -5.25 11.61
C GLN A 77 13.91 -6.32 12.57
N ALA A 78 13.82 -7.58 12.15
CA ALA A 78 14.37 -8.70 12.89
C ALA A 78 15.90 -8.70 12.77
N LYS A 79 16.59 -8.58 13.89
CA LYS A 79 18.04 -8.80 13.95
C LYS A 79 18.31 -10.31 14.04
N GLY A 80 18.74 -10.92 12.94
CA GLY A 80 19.09 -12.34 12.90
C GLY A 80 17.87 -13.28 12.88
N SER A 81 17.89 -14.34 13.69
CA SER A 81 16.83 -15.36 13.77
C SER A 81 15.67 -14.99 14.70
N GLN A 82 15.57 -13.76 15.16
CA GLN A 82 14.51 -13.34 16.08
C GLN A 82 13.17 -13.21 15.36
N GLU A 83 12.12 -13.72 15.99
CA GLU A 83 10.75 -13.61 15.50
C GLU A 83 10.17 -12.24 15.84
N VAL A 84 9.63 -11.57 14.82
CA VAL A 84 8.93 -10.30 15.00
C VAL A 84 7.46 -10.58 15.24
N PHE A 85 6.99 -10.23 16.43
CA PHE A 85 5.60 -10.42 16.82
C PHE A 85 4.74 -9.20 16.49
N GLY A 86 3.52 -9.46 16.02
CA GLY A 86 2.45 -8.49 15.91
C GLY A 86 1.18 -8.99 16.62
N VAL A 87 0.16 -8.14 16.71
CA VAL A 87 -1.15 -8.50 17.27
C VAL A 87 -2.21 -8.46 16.17
N ALA A 88 -2.84 -9.60 15.90
CA ALA A 88 -3.94 -9.75 14.96
C ALA A 88 -5.28 -9.66 15.71
N HIS A 89 -6.00 -8.57 15.50
CA HIS A 89 -7.35 -8.36 15.97
C HIS A 89 -8.36 -8.85 14.96
N ILE A 90 -9.12 -9.88 15.28
CA ILE A 90 -10.19 -10.43 14.44
C ILE A 90 -11.52 -10.06 15.07
N TYR A 91 -12.22 -9.11 14.48
CA TYR A 91 -13.57 -8.77 14.87
C TYR A 91 -14.56 -9.40 13.89
N ALA A 92 -15.31 -10.38 14.36
CA ALA A 92 -16.33 -11.05 13.56
C ALA A 92 -17.71 -10.77 14.12
N SER A 93 -18.48 -9.98 13.38
CA SER A 93 -19.89 -9.76 13.64
C SER A 93 -20.76 -10.72 12.80
N THR A 94 -22.05 -10.62 12.95
CA THR A 94 -23.02 -11.36 12.11
C THR A 94 -23.11 -10.79 10.69
N ASN A 95 -22.63 -9.55 10.46
CA ASN A 95 -22.79 -8.84 9.19
C ASN A 95 -21.48 -8.67 8.42
N ASP A 96 -20.35 -8.53 9.09
CA ASP A 96 -19.03 -8.36 8.46
C ASP A 96 -17.92 -8.92 9.36
N THR A 97 -16.76 -9.19 8.76
CA THR A 97 -15.56 -9.65 9.46
C THR A 97 -14.40 -8.69 9.17
N PHE A 98 -13.75 -8.22 10.23
CA PHE A 98 -12.57 -7.34 10.16
C PHE A 98 -11.35 -8.10 10.63
N VAL A 99 -10.27 -8.03 9.84
CA VAL A 99 -8.95 -8.54 10.22
C VAL A 99 -8.00 -7.36 10.23
N HIS A 100 -7.41 -7.07 11.39
CA HIS A 100 -6.57 -5.91 11.61
C HIS A 100 -5.31 -6.34 12.36
N VAL A 101 -4.15 -6.09 11.77
CA VAL A 101 -2.86 -6.39 12.40
C VAL A 101 -2.18 -5.09 12.80
N THR A 102 -1.77 -5.07 14.06
CA THR A 102 -1.02 -3.96 14.65
C THR A 102 0.31 -4.45 15.19
N ASP A 103 1.19 -3.53 15.47
CA ASP A 103 2.39 -3.80 16.26
C ASP A 103 2.05 -4.22 17.68
N MET A 104 3.02 -4.77 18.43
CA MET A 104 2.84 -5.21 19.83
C MET A 104 2.34 -4.08 20.74
N SER A 105 2.73 -2.83 20.47
CA SER A 105 2.26 -1.68 21.22
C SER A 105 0.79 -1.30 20.93
N GLY A 106 0.20 -1.81 19.83
CA GLY A 106 -1.14 -1.48 19.37
C GLY A 106 -1.32 -0.08 18.80
N ARG A 107 -0.25 0.72 18.73
CA ARG A 107 -0.30 2.11 18.26
C ARG A 107 -0.23 2.24 16.75
N GLU A 108 0.49 1.34 16.11
CA GLU A 108 0.70 1.34 14.66
C GLU A 108 -0.12 0.25 13.98
N THR A 109 -0.84 0.62 12.94
CA THR A 109 -1.59 -0.31 12.09
C THR A 109 -0.72 -0.74 10.92
N ILE A 110 -0.42 -2.03 10.84
CA ILE A 110 0.40 -2.60 9.78
C ILE A 110 -0.47 -2.98 8.57
N ALA A 111 -1.54 -3.72 8.83
CA ALA A 111 -2.46 -4.14 7.78
C ALA A 111 -3.88 -4.21 8.29
N ARG A 112 -4.84 -3.84 7.43
CA ARG A 112 -6.26 -3.97 7.71
C ARG A 112 -6.99 -4.43 6.45
N ALA A 113 -7.85 -5.44 6.58
CA ALA A 113 -8.78 -5.87 5.56
C ALA A 113 -10.11 -6.27 6.18
N THR A 114 -11.18 -6.14 5.40
CA THR A 114 -12.53 -6.52 5.81
C THR A 114 -13.14 -7.45 4.77
N GLY A 115 -14.17 -8.21 5.16
CA GLY A 115 -14.92 -9.06 4.25
C GLY A 115 -15.53 -8.26 3.11
N GLY A 116 -16.10 -7.09 3.39
CA GLY A 116 -16.70 -6.21 2.39
C GLY A 116 -15.73 -5.65 1.34
N MET A 117 -14.42 -5.63 1.63
CA MET A 117 -13.40 -5.27 0.62
C MET A 117 -13.18 -6.38 -0.43
N LYS A 118 -13.58 -7.61 -0.13
CA LYS A 118 -13.33 -8.79 -0.98
C LYS A 118 -14.55 -9.28 -1.74
N VAL A 119 -15.72 -8.98 -1.24
CA VAL A 119 -16.98 -9.44 -1.82
C VAL A 119 -17.83 -8.24 -2.22
N LYS A 120 -18.47 -8.30 -3.38
CA LYS A 120 -19.31 -7.22 -3.90
C LYS A 120 -20.71 -7.18 -3.29
N ALA A 121 -21.20 -8.32 -2.79
CA ALA A 121 -22.54 -8.43 -2.22
C ALA A 121 -22.50 -8.25 -0.72
N ASP A 122 -23.20 -7.27 -0.18
CA ASP A 122 -23.29 -6.97 1.27
C ASP A 122 -23.71 -8.19 2.10
N ARG A 123 -24.54 -9.06 1.50
CA ARG A 123 -24.98 -10.30 2.14
C ARG A 123 -23.86 -11.26 2.44
N ASP A 124 -22.79 -11.26 1.64
CA ASP A 124 -21.72 -12.24 1.69
C ASP A 124 -20.50 -11.74 2.47
N GLU A 125 -20.52 -10.52 3.00
CA GLU A 125 -19.42 -9.93 3.77
C GLU A 125 -19.07 -10.71 5.03
N SER A 126 -20.08 -11.31 5.70
CA SER A 126 -19.88 -12.10 6.91
C SER A 126 -19.54 -13.56 6.67
N THR A 127 -19.47 -13.99 5.40
CA THR A 127 -19.21 -15.39 5.07
C THR A 127 -17.78 -15.80 5.44
N PRO A 128 -17.56 -17.09 5.77
CA PRO A 128 -16.20 -17.60 6.01
C PRO A 128 -15.26 -17.39 4.82
N TYR A 129 -15.80 -17.40 3.59
CA TYR A 129 -15.03 -17.19 2.38
C TYR A 129 -14.44 -15.77 2.30
N ALA A 130 -15.26 -14.76 2.53
CA ALA A 130 -14.80 -13.36 2.56
C ALA A 130 -13.72 -13.13 3.64
N ALA A 131 -13.93 -13.70 4.83
CA ALA A 131 -12.98 -13.65 5.93
C ALA A 131 -11.64 -14.32 5.59
N MET A 132 -11.67 -15.44 4.89
CA MET A 132 -10.48 -16.13 4.42
C MET A 132 -9.66 -15.28 3.45
N LEU A 133 -10.31 -14.67 2.45
CA LEU A 133 -9.64 -13.78 1.49
C LEU A 133 -9.04 -12.55 2.17
N ALA A 134 -9.78 -11.92 3.09
CA ALA A 134 -9.29 -10.78 3.86
C ALA A 134 -8.04 -11.14 4.69
N ALA A 135 -8.04 -12.32 5.31
CA ALA A 135 -6.91 -12.80 6.10
C ALA A 135 -5.67 -13.10 5.24
N GLN A 136 -5.85 -13.63 4.03
CA GLN A 136 -4.74 -13.86 3.09
C GLN A 136 -4.06 -12.57 2.68
N ASP A 137 -4.81 -11.52 2.36
CA ASP A 137 -4.27 -10.21 2.03
C ASP A 137 -3.47 -9.60 3.18
N VAL A 138 -4.04 -9.66 4.39
CA VAL A 138 -3.37 -9.17 5.60
C VAL A 138 -2.07 -9.92 5.82
N ALA A 139 -2.08 -11.25 5.67
CA ALA A 139 -0.88 -12.06 5.84
C ALA A 139 0.22 -11.73 4.81
N GLN A 140 -0.16 -11.41 3.57
CA GLN A 140 0.78 -10.96 2.55
C GLN A 140 1.44 -9.65 2.96
N LYS A 141 0.65 -8.65 3.34
CA LYS A 141 1.17 -7.35 3.81
C LYS A 141 2.06 -7.49 5.06
N CYS A 142 1.70 -8.36 5.99
CA CYS A 142 2.52 -8.63 7.17
C CYS A 142 3.90 -9.19 6.81
N ARG A 143 3.96 -10.07 5.80
CA ARG A 143 5.24 -10.61 5.29
C ARG A 143 6.09 -9.54 4.59
N GLU A 144 5.46 -8.64 3.84
CA GLU A 144 6.14 -7.50 3.18
C GLU A 144 6.79 -6.56 4.21
N VAL A 145 6.14 -6.36 5.36
CA VAL A 145 6.64 -5.52 6.47
C VAL A 145 7.64 -6.28 7.36
N GLY A 146 7.74 -7.61 7.25
CA GLY A 146 8.70 -8.44 7.99
C GLY A 146 8.16 -9.04 9.29
N ILE A 147 6.84 -9.06 9.51
CA ILE A 147 6.24 -9.76 10.65
C ILE A 147 6.22 -11.26 10.37
N THR A 148 6.76 -12.04 11.32
CA THR A 148 6.87 -13.49 11.22
C THR A 148 5.88 -14.24 12.11
N ALA A 149 5.47 -13.62 13.23
CA ALA A 149 4.59 -14.23 14.22
C ALA A 149 3.48 -13.27 14.67
N VAL A 150 2.31 -13.80 15.04
CA VAL A 150 1.18 -12.98 15.46
C VAL A 150 0.49 -13.58 16.70
N HIS A 151 0.11 -12.71 17.64
CA HIS A 151 -0.85 -13.05 18.71
C HIS A 151 -2.25 -12.72 18.23
N ILE A 152 -3.18 -13.64 18.39
CA ILE A 152 -4.54 -13.49 17.87
C ILE A 152 -5.49 -13.11 19.00
N LYS A 153 -6.21 -12.00 18.81
CA LYS A 153 -7.29 -11.55 19.67
C LYS A 153 -8.60 -11.60 18.90
N MET A 154 -9.41 -12.60 19.18
CA MET A 154 -10.74 -12.73 18.60
C MET A 154 -11.76 -11.93 19.39
N ARG A 155 -12.71 -11.33 18.72
CA ARG A 155 -13.77 -10.55 19.32
C ARG A 155 -15.08 -10.73 18.56
N GLY A 156 -16.15 -10.99 19.30
CA GLY A 156 -17.52 -10.86 18.83
C GLY A 156 -18.09 -9.47 19.07
N THR A 157 -19.38 -9.28 18.82
CA THR A 157 -20.04 -8.00 19.03
C THR A 157 -20.11 -7.63 20.51
N GLY A 158 -20.44 -8.60 21.38
CA GLY A 158 -20.50 -8.42 22.84
C GLY A 158 -21.56 -7.43 23.32
N GLY A 159 -21.43 -6.99 24.57
CA GLY A 159 -22.38 -6.08 25.21
C GLY A 159 -23.79 -6.67 25.30
N THR A 160 -24.78 -5.92 24.83
CA THR A 160 -26.19 -6.36 24.78
C THR A 160 -26.51 -7.25 23.56
N LYS A 161 -25.56 -7.42 22.64
CA LYS A 161 -25.68 -8.24 21.42
C LYS A 161 -25.13 -9.65 21.64
N THR A 162 -24.76 -10.33 20.55
CA THR A 162 -24.19 -11.68 20.59
C THR A 162 -22.82 -11.69 21.24
N LYS A 163 -22.61 -12.62 22.17
CA LYS A 163 -21.33 -12.81 22.87
C LYS A 163 -20.38 -13.72 22.12
N THR A 164 -20.89 -14.53 21.19
CA THR A 164 -20.09 -15.45 20.39
C THR A 164 -19.56 -14.73 19.14
N PRO A 165 -18.30 -14.98 18.75
CA PRO A 165 -17.77 -14.48 17.48
C PRO A 165 -18.56 -15.01 16.28
N GLY A 166 -18.64 -14.23 15.21
CA GLY A 166 -19.32 -14.64 13.97
C GLY A 166 -18.60 -15.75 13.21
N PRO A 167 -19.20 -16.24 12.11
CA PRO A 167 -18.68 -17.40 11.36
C PRO A 167 -17.33 -17.13 10.69
N GLY A 168 -16.99 -15.86 10.42
CA GLY A 168 -15.71 -15.48 9.81
C GLY A 168 -14.50 -15.60 10.74
N ALA A 169 -14.68 -15.58 12.06
CA ALA A 169 -13.57 -15.57 13.02
C ALA A 169 -12.63 -16.78 12.86
N GLN A 170 -13.19 -17.97 12.86
CA GLN A 170 -12.42 -19.21 12.73
C GLN A 170 -11.81 -19.38 11.34
N ALA A 171 -12.54 -18.95 10.29
CA ALA A 171 -12.02 -19.01 8.93
C ALA A 171 -10.81 -18.08 8.74
N ALA A 172 -10.86 -16.85 9.28
CA ALA A 172 -9.75 -15.92 9.27
C ALA A 172 -8.53 -16.48 10.03
N LEU A 173 -8.73 -17.03 11.23
CA LEU A 173 -7.65 -17.65 12.01
C LEU A 173 -6.96 -18.78 11.25
N ARG A 174 -7.74 -19.68 10.66
CA ARG A 174 -7.18 -20.79 9.85
C ARG A 174 -6.44 -20.29 8.61
N ALA A 175 -6.92 -19.23 7.97
CA ALA A 175 -6.28 -18.63 6.82
C ALA A 175 -4.93 -17.99 7.20
N LEU A 176 -4.84 -17.27 8.33
CA LEU A 176 -3.58 -16.74 8.84
C LEU A 176 -2.56 -17.85 9.14
N ALA A 177 -2.99 -18.95 9.75
CA ALA A 177 -2.12 -20.10 10.00
C ALA A 177 -1.60 -20.74 8.71
N ARG A 178 -2.47 -20.92 7.71
CA ARG A 178 -2.11 -21.51 6.42
C ARG A 178 -1.20 -20.61 5.59
N SER A 179 -1.27 -19.30 5.78
CA SER A 179 -0.40 -18.35 5.07
C SER A 179 1.04 -18.32 5.56
N GLY A 180 1.40 -19.13 6.56
CA GLY A 180 2.77 -19.32 7.05
C GLY A 180 3.18 -18.37 8.17
N LEU A 181 2.25 -17.56 8.71
CA LEU A 181 2.50 -16.79 9.93
C LEU A 181 2.50 -17.74 11.15
N LYS A 182 3.49 -17.61 12.01
CA LYS A 182 3.52 -18.32 13.27
C LYS A 182 2.47 -17.75 14.22
N ILE A 183 1.67 -18.62 14.82
CA ILE A 183 0.65 -18.21 15.78
C ILE A 183 1.21 -18.38 17.19
N GLY A 184 1.23 -17.29 17.95
CA GLY A 184 1.58 -17.32 19.35
C GLY A 184 0.34 -17.62 20.21
N ARG A 185 -0.15 -16.64 20.94
CA ARG A 185 -1.31 -16.78 21.84
C ARG A 185 -2.61 -16.48 21.12
N ILE A 186 -3.66 -17.22 21.43
CA ILE A 186 -5.02 -17.00 20.95
C ILE A 186 -5.90 -16.66 22.15
N GLU A 187 -6.56 -15.51 22.11
CA GLU A 187 -7.42 -15.00 23.17
C GLU A 187 -8.79 -14.59 22.63
N ASP A 188 -9.83 -14.80 23.42
CA ASP A 188 -11.14 -14.19 23.17
C ASP A 188 -11.27 -12.94 24.04
N VAL A 189 -11.39 -11.78 23.40
CA VAL A 189 -11.49 -10.47 24.04
C VAL A 189 -12.87 -9.85 23.86
N THR A 190 -13.90 -10.66 23.67
CA THR A 190 -15.27 -10.19 23.53
C THR A 190 -15.73 -9.49 24.81
N PRO A 191 -16.24 -8.24 24.73
CA PRO A 191 -16.69 -7.52 25.91
C PRO A 191 -17.97 -8.15 26.48
N ILE A 192 -17.84 -8.80 27.62
CA ILE A 192 -18.94 -9.41 28.36
C ILE A 192 -19.16 -8.56 29.60
N PRO A 193 -20.24 -7.75 29.67
CA PRO A 193 -20.55 -6.97 30.85
C PRO A 193 -21.07 -7.88 31.99
N SER A 194 -20.71 -7.55 33.21
CA SER A 194 -21.28 -8.21 34.40
C SER A 194 -22.76 -7.80 34.63
N ASP A 195 -23.05 -6.53 34.35
CA ASP A 195 -24.40 -5.98 34.27
C ASP A 195 -24.51 -5.12 33.01
N SER A 196 -25.65 -5.08 32.36
CA SER A 196 -25.83 -4.37 31.10
C SER A 196 -27.17 -3.62 31.03
N THR A 197 -27.20 -2.62 30.17
CA THR A 197 -28.44 -1.90 29.84
C THR A 197 -29.43 -2.83 29.13
N ARG A 198 -30.69 -2.46 29.13
CA ARG A 198 -31.76 -3.22 28.45
C ARG A 198 -31.45 -3.39 26.97
N LYS A 199 -31.62 -4.62 26.47
CA LYS A 199 -31.45 -4.91 25.02
C LYS A 199 -32.45 -4.12 24.19
N LYS A 200 -31.98 -3.49 23.10
CA LYS A 200 -32.83 -2.78 22.13
C LYS A 200 -33.78 -3.78 21.43
N GLY A 201 -35.02 -3.39 21.19
CA GLY A 201 -35.97 -4.21 20.45
C GLY A 201 -37.35 -4.30 21.11
N GLY A 202 -37.55 -3.71 22.29
CA GLY A 202 -38.81 -3.70 23.02
C GLY A 202 -39.25 -5.09 23.50
N ARG A 203 -40.54 -5.24 23.82
CA ARG A 203 -41.10 -6.49 24.35
C ARG A 203 -41.09 -7.64 23.35
N ARG A 204 -41.40 -7.34 22.06
CA ARG A 204 -41.48 -8.38 21.00
C ARG A 204 -40.14 -8.78 20.38
N GLY A 205 -39.07 -8.07 20.74
CA GLY A 205 -37.76 -8.26 20.12
C GLY A 205 -37.70 -7.75 18.66
N ARG A 206 -36.53 -7.88 18.07
CA ARG A 206 -36.28 -7.56 16.65
C ARG A 206 -35.88 -8.83 15.92
N ARG A 207 -36.41 -9.07 14.75
CA ARG A 207 -35.84 -10.05 13.82
C ARG A 207 -34.41 -9.65 13.49
N LEU A 208 -33.46 -10.56 13.63
CA LEU A 208 -32.07 -10.43 13.23
C LEU A 208 -31.96 -10.51 11.72
#